data_583509bcd9a58b3049713cc12392b9d7
#
_entry.id   583509bcd9a58b3049713cc12392b9d7
#
_cell.length_a   1.000
_cell.length_b   1.000
_cell.length_c   1.000
_cell.angle_alpha   90.00
_cell.angle_beta   90.00
_cell.angle_gamma   90.00
#
_symmetry.space_group_name_H-M   'P 1'
#
loop_
_entity.id
_entity.type
_entity.pdbx_description
1 polymer ?
#
loop_
_entity_poly.entity_id
_entity_poly.type
_entity_poly.pdbx_seq_one_letter_code
_entity_poly.pdbx_strand_id
1 'polypeptide(L)'
;MSPVTRKPPPDALADEPAVVLDQVTHGFVRLDDAVIALADAGRMTSLAGLVARRLDLSADAVERALDAGSPEPAALVCRAAGLGANGFSAVLRLRRRRLRDAGPSPAQALSGFVQTPVALAQRVVRMMKANEGR
;
A
#
# COMPACT_ATOMS: atom_id res chain seq x y z
N MET A 1 8.87 -35.48 4.35
CA MET A 1 8.44 -34.75 3.91
C MET A 1 8.36 -33.48 4.36
N SER A 2 8.79 -32.71 4.55
CA SER A 2 8.80 -31.62 5.12
C SER A 2 8.53 -30.44 4.40
N PRO A 3 7.96 -30.41 3.47
CA PRO A 3 7.66 -29.27 2.71
C PRO A 3 6.95 -28.22 3.43
N VAL A 4 6.52 -28.58 4.53
CA VAL A 4 5.77 -27.68 5.29
C VAL A 4 6.46 -26.45 5.63
N THR A 5 7.76 -26.45 5.72
CA THR A 5 8.49 -25.27 6.12
C THR A 5 8.87 -24.41 4.95
N ARG A 6 8.50 -24.81 3.76
CA ARG A 6 8.90 -24.07 2.60
C ARG A 6 8.10 -22.77 2.49
N LYS A 7 8.76 -21.67 2.21
CA LYS A 7 8.08 -20.43 1.95
C LYS A 7 7.21 -20.54 0.71
N PRO A 8 6.02 -19.96 0.73
CA PRO A 8 5.21 -19.90 -0.50
C PRO A 8 5.95 -19.09 -1.55
N PRO A 9 5.71 -19.36 -2.82
CA PRO A 9 6.29 -18.53 -3.88
C PRO A 9 5.75 -17.10 -3.79
N PRO A 10 6.52 -16.12 -4.26
CA PRO A 10 6.07 -14.72 -4.21
C PRO A 10 4.71 -14.50 -4.86
N ASP A 11 4.40 -15.21 -5.92
CA ASP A 11 3.11 -15.07 -6.59
C ASP A 11 1.95 -15.48 -5.70
N ALA A 12 2.13 -16.53 -4.92
CA ALA A 12 1.07 -16.96 -4.00
C ALA A 12 0.84 -15.94 -2.91
N LEU A 13 1.90 -15.31 -2.42
CA LEU A 13 1.77 -14.24 -1.43
C LEU A 13 1.03 -13.05 -2.02
N ALA A 14 1.33 -12.70 -3.26
CA ALA A 14 0.76 -11.54 -3.91
C ALA A 14 -0.75 -11.66 -4.11
N ASP A 15 -1.28 -12.86 -4.16
CA ASP A 15 -2.70 -13.05 -4.41
C ASP A 15 -3.53 -13.17 -3.13
N GLU A 16 -2.89 -13.13 -1.97
CA GLU A 16 -3.60 -13.36 -0.72
C GLU A 16 -3.27 -12.26 0.30
N PRO A 17 -3.92 -11.11 0.20
CA PRO A 17 -3.61 -9.99 1.10
C PRO A 17 -3.71 -10.33 2.58
N ALA A 18 -4.68 -11.18 2.96
CA ALA A 18 -4.83 -11.57 4.36
C ALA A 18 -3.61 -12.37 4.84
N VAL A 19 -3.10 -13.26 4.00
CA VAL A 19 -1.92 -14.07 4.33
C VAL A 19 -0.68 -13.17 4.43
N VAL A 20 -0.54 -12.25 3.49
CA VAL A 20 0.58 -11.31 3.49
C VAL A 20 0.56 -10.45 4.74
N LEU A 21 -0.61 -9.93 5.11
CA LEU A 21 -0.73 -9.13 6.32
C LEU A 21 -0.38 -9.95 7.56
N ASP A 22 -0.81 -11.21 7.61
CA ASP A 22 -0.48 -12.09 8.72
C ASP A 22 1.03 -12.26 8.84
N GLN A 23 1.73 -12.46 7.73
CA GLN A 23 3.18 -12.57 7.72
C GLN A 23 3.86 -11.29 8.18
N VAL A 24 3.35 -10.14 7.78
CA VAL A 24 3.87 -8.85 8.22
C VAL A 24 3.66 -8.68 9.72
N THR A 25 2.48 -9.01 10.20
CA THR A 25 2.13 -8.88 11.62
C THR A 25 3.03 -9.73 12.50
N HIS A 26 3.40 -10.93 12.02
CA HIS A 26 4.25 -11.83 12.78
C HIS A 26 5.75 -11.60 12.53
N GLY A 27 6.10 -10.57 11.78
CA GLY A 27 7.51 -10.23 11.57
C GLY A 27 8.24 -11.08 10.55
N PHE A 28 7.54 -11.94 9.80
CA PHE A 28 8.18 -12.77 8.78
C PHE A 28 8.52 -11.99 7.52
N VAL A 29 7.77 -10.94 7.24
CA VAL A 29 7.95 -10.09 6.05
C VAL A 29 7.76 -8.64 6.49
N ARG A 30 8.61 -7.76 6.03
CA ARG A 30 8.44 -6.33 6.30
C ARG A 30 7.33 -5.78 5.39
N LEU A 31 6.56 -4.82 5.92
CA LEU A 31 5.47 -4.23 5.13
C LEU A 31 5.99 -3.63 3.82
N ASP A 32 7.10 -2.89 3.87
CA ASP A 32 7.66 -2.30 2.66
C ASP A 32 8.02 -3.37 1.64
N ASP A 33 8.63 -4.46 2.07
CA ASP A 33 9.03 -5.53 1.16
C ASP A 33 7.82 -6.19 0.51
N ALA A 34 6.74 -6.39 1.27
CA ALA A 34 5.51 -6.93 0.72
C ALA A 34 4.89 -5.99 -0.31
N VAL A 35 4.86 -4.70 0.00
CA VAL A 35 4.32 -3.69 -0.92
C VAL A 35 5.16 -3.59 -2.19
N ILE A 36 6.49 -3.61 -2.05
CA ILE A 36 7.38 -3.58 -3.21
C ILE A 36 7.12 -4.78 -4.12
N ALA A 37 7.01 -5.97 -3.56
CA ALA A 37 6.76 -7.17 -4.35
C ALA A 37 5.44 -7.08 -5.10
N LEU A 38 4.38 -6.65 -4.43
CA LEU A 38 3.07 -6.52 -5.07
C LEU A 38 3.07 -5.45 -6.15
N ALA A 39 3.69 -4.30 -5.87
CA ALA A 39 3.74 -3.20 -6.83
C ALA A 39 4.56 -3.59 -8.06
N ASP A 40 5.70 -4.21 -7.87
CA ASP A 40 6.55 -4.61 -9.00
C ASP A 40 5.91 -5.70 -9.84
N ALA A 41 5.05 -6.52 -9.24
CA ALA A 41 4.28 -7.52 -9.97
C ALA A 41 3.03 -6.92 -10.65
N GLY A 42 2.75 -5.65 -10.44
CA GLY A 42 1.59 -5.01 -11.05
C GLY A 42 0.26 -5.37 -10.39
N ARG A 43 0.28 -5.85 -9.15
CA ARG A 43 -0.91 -6.36 -8.49
C ARG A 43 -1.58 -5.30 -7.63
N MET A 44 -2.20 -4.33 -8.28
CA MET A 44 -2.83 -3.20 -7.59
C MET A 44 -3.92 -3.66 -6.61
N THR A 45 -4.77 -4.58 -7.04
CA THR A 45 -5.88 -5.03 -6.19
C THR A 45 -5.36 -5.70 -4.92
N SER A 46 -4.33 -6.55 -5.03
CA SER A 46 -3.73 -7.20 -3.87
C SER A 46 -3.04 -6.20 -2.96
N LEU A 47 -2.35 -5.22 -3.55
CA LEU A 47 -1.69 -4.18 -2.78
C LEU A 47 -2.71 -3.33 -2.02
N ALA A 48 -3.77 -2.93 -2.70
CA ALA A 48 -4.85 -2.17 -2.07
C ALA A 48 -5.50 -2.97 -0.94
N GLY A 49 -5.70 -4.27 -1.16
CA GLY A 49 -6.24 -5.16 -0.12
C GLY A 49 -5.34 -5.24 1.11
N LEU A 50 -4.04 -5.32 0.91
CA LEU A 50 -3.09 -5.36 2.03
C LEU A 50 -3.13 -4.07 2.84
N VAL A 51 -3.07 -2.93 2.17
CA VAL A 51 -3.11 -1.63 2.84
C VAL A 51 -4.45 -1.43 3.53
N ALA A 52 -5.55 -1.83 2.87
CA ALA A 52 -6.89 -1.71 3.42
C ALA A 52 -7.05 -2.49 4.72
N ARG A 53 -6.54 -3.73 4.74
CA ARG A 53 -6.59 -4.55 5.96
C ARG A 53 -5.77 -3.93 7.07
N ARG A 54 -4.64 -3.36 6.73
CA ARG A 54 -3.77 -2.71 7.71
C ARG A 54 -4.46 -1.49 8.32
N LEU A 55 -5.26 -0.78 7.55
CA LEU A 55 -5.94 0.43 7.99
C LEU A 55 -7.38 0.20 8.42
N ASP A 56 -7.89 -1.03 8.23
CA ASP A 56 -9.29 -1.35 8.50
C ASP A 56 -10.22 -0.47 7.65
N LEU A 57 -9.88 -0.35 6.37
CA LEU A 57 -10.68 0.35 5.37
C LEU A 57 -11.15 -0.65 4.32
N SER A 58 -12.10 -0.25 3.48
CA SER A 58 -12.46 -1.08 2.35
C SER A 58 -11.36 -1.06 1.30
N ALA A 59 -11.19 -2.18 0.59
CA ALA A 59 -10.20 -2.24 -0.48
C ALA A 59 -10.52 -1.25 -1.60
N ASP A 60 -11.80 -1.03 -1.87
CA ASP A 60 -12.22 -0.07 -2.90
C ASP A 60 -11.80 1.36 -2.56
N ALA A 61 -11.94 1.76 -1.30
CA ALA A 61 -11.54 3.10 -0.88
C ALA A 61 -10.03 3.28 -1.04
N VAL A 62 -9.26 2.28 -0.66
CA VAL A 62 -7.80 2.33 -0.79
C VAL A 62 -7.40 2.33 -2.26
N GLU A 63 -8.03 1.51 -3.07
CA GLU A 63 -7.70 1.46 -4.51
C GLU A 63 -7.99 2.81 -5.18
N ARG A 64 -9.12 3.45 -4.83
CA ARG A 64 -9.41 4.79 -5.35
C ARG A 64 -8.35 5.81 -4.92
N ALA A 65 -7.87 5.72 -3.69
CA ALA A 65 -6.81 6.62 -3.22
C ALA A 65 -5.50 6.36 -3.97
N LEU A 66 -5.16 5.10 -4.21
CA LEU A 66 -3.93 4.75 -4.92
C LEU A 66 -3.98 5.15 -6.39
N ASP A 67 -5.17 5.12 -7.00
CA ASP A 67 -5.36 5.46 -8.41
C ASP A 67 -5.83 6.91 -8.64
N ALA A 68 -5.88 7.73 -7.61
CA ALA A 68 -6.33 9.12 -7.76
C ALA A 68 -5.43 9.90 -8.71
N GLY A 69 -5.97 10.95 -9.30
CA GLY A 69 -5.24 11.75 -10.28
C GLY A 69 -3.99 12.43 -9.75
N SER A 70 -3.91 12.68 -8.43
CA SER A 70 -2.70 13.18 -7.81
C SER A 70 -2.17 12.13 -6.82
N PRO A 71 -0.89 12.18 -6.46
CA PRO A 71 -0.32 11.19 -5.53
C PRO A 71 -0.65 11.44 -4.07
N GLU A 72 -1.29 12.56 -3.72
CA GLU A 72 -1.56 12.89 -2.32
C GLU A 72 -2.41 11.86 -1.59
N PRO A 73 -3.56 11.41 -2.14
CA PRO A 73 -4.35 10.40 -1.43
C PRO A 73 -3.57 9.10 -1.20
N ALA A 74 -2.77 8.68 -2.19
CA ALA A 74 -1.92 7.50 -2.04
C ALA A 74 -0.90 7.72 -0.92
N ALA A 75 -0.29 8.90 -0.87
CA ALA A 75 0.70 9.21 0.16
C ALA A 75 0.07 9.16 1.56
N LEU A 76 -1.15 9.68 1.70
CA LEU A 76 -1.83 9.68 2.99
C LEU A 76 -2.12 8.26 3.49
N VAL A 77 -2.72 7.42 2.64
CA VAL A 77 -3.03 6.05 3.08
C VAL A 77 -1.77 5.24 3.33
N CYS A 78 -0.74 5.40 2.50
CA CYS A 78 0.51 4.67 2.70
C CYS A 78 1.23 5.14 3.96
N ARG A 79 1.22 6.46 4.23
CA ARG A 79 1.85 6.99 5.44
C ARG A 79 1.14 6.47 6.69
N ALA A 80 -0.19 6.47 6.67
CA ALA A 80 -0.97 5.96 7.81
C ALA A 80 -0.73 4.47 8.03
N ALA A 81 -0.52 3.72 6.96
CA ALA A 81 -0.27 2.29 7.06
C ALA A 81 1.13 1.95 7.59
N GLY A 82 2.01 2.93 7.64
CA GLY A 82 3.36 2.71 8.15
C GLY A 82 4.39 2.37 7.08
N LEU A 83 4.09 2.63 5.80
CA LEU A 83 5.07 2.42 4.76
C LEU A 83 6.23 3.39 4.92
N GLY A 84 7.42 2.93 4.58
CA GLY A 84 8.58 3.78 4.46
C GLY A 84 8.74 4.31 3.04
N ALA A 85 9.80 5.06 2.83
CA ALA A 85 10.08 5.69 1.54
C ALA A 85 10.24 4.67 0.42
N ASN A 86 10.87 3.54 0.68
CA ASN A 86 11.08 2.51 -0.35
C ASN A 86 9.76 1.88 -0.79
N GLY A 87 8.88 1.60 0.16
CA GLY A 87 7.56 1.05 -0.17
C GLY A 87 6.74 2.03 -0.97
N PHE A 88 6.73 3.31 -0.57
CA PHE A 88 5.97 4.31 -1.31
C PHE A 88 6.57 4.57 -2.70
N SER A 89 7.90 4.48 -2.85
CA SER A 89 8.52 4.59 -4.17
C SER A 89 8.01 3.52 -5.12
N ALA A 90 7.82 2.29 -4.62
CA ALA A 90 7.25 1.22 -5.42
C ALA A 90 5.80 1.51 -5.83
N VAL A 91 5.02 2.09 -4.92
CA VAL A 91 3.65 2.52 -5.23
C VAL A 91 3.66 3.58 -6.34
N LEU A 92 4.59 4.53 -6.28
CA LEU A 92 4.71 5.56 -7.31
C LEU A 92 5.06 4.94 -8.67
N ARG A 93 5.93 3.94 -8.70
CA ARG A 93 6.26 3.24 -9.95
C ARG A 93 5.02 2.55 -10.51
N LEU A 94 4.23 1.92 -9.68
CA LEU A 94 3.00 1.26 -10.11
C LEU A 94 2.01 2.29 -10.65
N ARG A 95 1.84 3.41 -9.96
CA ARG A 95 0.96 4.48 -10.45
C ARG A 95 1.39 4.97 -11.83
N ARG A 96 2.68 5.15 -12.05
CA ARG A 96 3.18 5.62 -13.35
C ARG A 96 2.88 4.64 -14.47
N ARG A 97 2.91 3.35 -14.18
CA ARG A 97 2.56 2.34 -15.17
C ARG A 97 1.07 2.31 -15.47
N ARG A 98 0.24 2.62 -14.47
CA ARG A 98 -1.21 2.60 -14.63
C ARG A 98 -1.76 3.92 -15.17
N LEU A 99 -1.16 5.03 -14.76
CA LEU A 99 -1.63 6.36 -15.12
C LEU A 99 -0.57 7.01 -15.99
N ARG A 100 -0.91 7.24 -17.24
CA ARG A 100 0.07 7.73 -18.21
C ARG A 100 0.64 9.09 -17.87
N ASP A 101 -0.18 9.96 -17.28
CA ASP A 101 0.25 11.28 -16.86
C ASP A 101 0.00 11.37 -15.37
N ALA A 102 0.99 11.07 -14.62
CA ALA A 102 0.82 10.92 -13.19
C ALA A 102 1.09 12.18 -12.37
N GLY A 103 1.21 13.32 -13.01
CA GLY A 103 1.37 14.58 -12.31
C GLY A 103 2.81 14.85 -11.89
N PRO A 104 3.08 15.27 -10.64
CA PRO A 104 4.40 15.69 -10.22
C PRO A 104 5.45 14.59 -10.33
N SER A 105 6.71 14.98 -10.38
CA SER A 105 7.80 14.01 -10.51
C SER A 105 7.80 13.06 -9.31
N PRO A 106 8.34 11.85 -9.47
CA PRO A 106 8.47 10.93 -8.34
C PRO A 106 9.23 11.53 -7.17
N ALA A 107 10.23 12.34 -7.44
CA ALA A 107 11.00 12.97 -6.36
C ALA A 107 10.13 13.93 -5.54
N GLN A 108 9.29 14.71 -6.21
CA GLN A 108 8.38 15.62 -5.52
C GLN A 108 7.33 14.87 -4.72
N ALA A 109 6.77 13.82 -5.31
CA ALA A 109 5.76 13.00 -4.63
C ALA A 109 6.35 12.32 -3.41
N LEU A 110 7.57 11.80 -3.52
CA LEU A 110 8.25 11.15 -2.40
C LEU A 110 8.58 12.15 -1.30
N SER A 111 9.02 13.36 -1.67
CA SER A 111 9.27 14.41 -0.71
C SER A 111 8.01 14.75 0.07
N GLY A 112 6.88 14.89 -0.63
CA GLY A 112 5.60 15.15 0.02
C GLY A 112 5.21 14.04 0.99
N PHE A 113 5.45 12.79 0.60
CA PHE A 113 5.18 11.65 1.46
C PHE A 113 6.00 11.71 2.76
N VAL A 114 7.30 11.93 2.62
CA VAL A 114 8.20 11.98 3.77
C VAL A 114 7.84 13.12 4.71
N GLN A 115 7.40 14.24 4.16
CA GLN A 115 7.05 15.42 4.95
C GLN A 115 5.65 15.33 5.57
N THR A 116 4.82 14.39 5.16
CA THR A 116 3.47 14.26 5.70
C THR A 116 3.53 13.72 7.13
N PRO A 117 3.00 14.45 8.11
CA PRO A 117 2.97 13.93 9.49
C PRO A 117 2.10 12.69 9.58
N VAL A 118 2.56 11.70 10.32
CA VAL A 118 1.81 10.47 10.52
C VAL A 118 0.45 10.76 11.17
N ALA A 119 0.44 11.69 12.12
CA ALA A 119 -0.82 12.06 12.81
C ALA A 119 -1.86 12.61 11.84
N LEU A 120 -1.43 13.41 10.87
CA LEU A 120 -2.34 13.94 9.85
C LEU A 120 -2.89 12.80 8.99
N ALA A 121 -2.01 11.90 8.54
CA ALA A 121 -2.42 10.78 7.72
C ALA A 121 -3.42 9.89 8.47
N GLN A 122 -3.17 9.63 9.73
CA GLN A 122 -4.07 8.83 10.54
C GLN A 122 -5.43 9.50 10.73
N ARG A 123 -5.44 10.84 10.87
CA ARG A 123 -6.69 11.59 10.97
C ARG A 123 -7.52 11.46 9.70
N VAL A 124 -6.87 11.58 8.55
CA VAL A 124 -7.56 11.45 7.27
C VAL A 124 -8.16 10.04 7.13
N VAL A 125 -7.40 9.01 7.52
CA VAL A 125 -7.90 7.64 7.47
C VAL A 125 -9.12 7.46 8.39
N ARG A 126 -9.11 8.07 9.57
CA ARG A 126 -10.29 8.01 10.46
C ARG A 126 -11.52 8.66 9.81
N MET A 127 -11.31 9.76 9.09
CA MET A 127 -12.40 10.40 8.36
C MET A 127 -12.94 9.52 7.24
N MET A 128 -12.03 8.85 6.51
CA MET A 128 -12.44 7.90 5.47
C MET A 128 -13.27 6.77 6.06
N LYS A 129 -12.85 6.26 7.21
CA LYS A 129 -13.54 5.18 7.88
C LYS A 129 -14.95 5.62 8.33
N ALA A 130 -15.07 6.82 8.85
CA ALA A 130 -16.37 7.36 9.25
C ALA A 130 -17.31 7.48 8.06
N ASN A 131 -16.78 7.89 6.90
CA ASN A 131 -17.57 8.00 5.69
C ASN A 131 -18.03 6.64 5.17
N GLU A 132 -17.22 5.60 5.34
CA GLU A 132 -17.62 4.25 4.94
C GLU A 132 -18.76 3.71 5.79
N GLY A 133 -18.88 4.16 7.01
CA GLY A 133 -19.94 3.72 7.90
C GLY A 133 -21.30 4.31 7.62
N ARG A 134 -21.44 5.12 6.58
CA ARG A 134 -22.70 5.77 6.26
C ARG A 134 -23.44 5.16 5.07
#